data_5f3002da0133f8f557eaa81117a67261
#
_entry.id   5f3002da0133f8f557eaa81117a67261
#
_cell.length_a   1.000
_cell.length_b   1.000
_cell.length_c   1.000
_cell.angle_alpha   90.00
_cell.angle_beta   90.00
_cell.angle_gamma   90.00
#
_symmetry.space_group_name_H-M   'P 1'
#
loop_
_entity.id
_entity.type
_entity.pdbx_description
1 polymer ?
#
loop_
_entity_poly.entity_id
_entity_poly.type
_entity_poly.pdbx_seq_one_letter_code
_entity_poly.pdbx_strand_id
1 'polypeptide(L)'
;MKRKITLILRFFEGANKYFITATFASLMMTVLNSLTPQIFRFSIDHVLGSEEYPFLKDNLWVMALLIVATALLSGLFMFVCRYHTAKAGENFAENMRNALFSHVQKLPMSWHDKNQTGDIIQRCTSDVEVIRNFVVTQLLEVFRTIFLVTVSFAMMMSMNRKLALIVLAFVPLIVAYSGIFYRLIARRFTDADEAEGALSTVVQENATGVRVVRAFGREKFEMDRFREKNDAFANLWIKLGTLSGLYWGVGGIITGMLVVTVIVLGAVEAVHGNMTVGEFVAFASYNTTLVWPVRALGRILSDMSKAGVSFERVEYIIGADEENYGACNASEKGKYTYDIQFKNVTFAYENGQTVLKDVSFDIPQGTMLGILGGTGSGKSTIAQLLTRFYELGAESGDIMIGGRNVKDIPLHELRHIVGIVLQEPFLYSRMIKENILSANPDATMEEIRAAAKIACVDDTIMSFPDGYDTLVGERGVTLSVGQRQRVAIARMLLQKSPIMIFDDSLSAVDSETDSLIRKALKERMKDATVIIISHRITTLMSADNIMVLHQGEISEMGSHSKLISQNGIYRRIYDIQMSHDDRKEVEK
;
A
#
# COMPACT_ATOMS: atom_id res chain seq x y z
N MET A 1 4.67 -20.38 -10.70
CA MET A 1 3.33 -20.36 -11.31
C MET A 1 2.26 -20.95 -10.39
N LYS A 2 2.42 -22.17 -9.81
CA LYS A 2 1.44 -22.77 -8.88
C LYS A 2 1.11 -21.87 -7.68
N ARG A 3 2.13 -21.30 -7.02
CA ARG A 3 1.96 -20.42 -5.83
C ARG A 3 1.14 -19.17 -6.15
N LYS A 4 1.37 -18.53 -7.32
CA LYS A 4 0.60 -17.34 -7.77
C LYS A 4 -0.88 -17.70 -8.02
N ILE A 5 -1.16 -18.86 -8.62
CA ILE A 5 -2.54 -19.33 -8.85
C ILE A 5 -3.25 -19.62 -7.52
N THR A 6 -2.58 -20.25 -6.57
CA THR A 6 -3.16 -20.52 -5.23
C THR A 6 -3.49 -19.21 -4.49
N LEU A 7 -2.61 -18.20 -4.60
CA LEU A 7 -2.84 -16.88 -4.02
C LEU A 7 -4.08 -16.21 -4.64
N ILE A 8 -4.19 -16.24 -5.97
CA ILE A 8 -5.36 -15.70 -6.68
C ILE A 8 -6.64 -16.38 -6.20
N LEU A 9 -6.64 -17.72 -6.16
CA LEU A 9 -7.83 -18.49 -5.76
C LEU A 9 -8.26 -18.16 -4.32
N ARG A 10 -7.32 -17.91 -3.42
CA ARG A 10 -7.62 -17.49 -2.04
C ARG A 10 -8.39 -16.17 -1.99
N PHE A 11 -8.02 -15.19 -2.84
CA PHE A 11 -8.70 -13.90 -2.88
C PHE A 11 -10.03 -13.91 -3.65
N PHE A 12 -10.32 -14.99 -4.40
CA PHE A 12 -11.63 -15.19 -5.03
C PHE A 12 -12.71 -15.71 -4.07
N GLU A 13 -12.38 -15.99 -2.84
CA GLU A 13 -13.35 -16.45 -1.85
C GLU A 13 -14.52 -15.47 -1.73
N GLY A 14 -15.75 -15.95 -1.93
CA GLY A 14 -16.96 -15.13 -2.00
C GLY A 14 -17.22 -14.42 -3.35
N ALA A 15 -16.18 -14.21 -4.20
CA ALA A 15 -16.32 -13.60 -5.53
C ALA A 15 -16.62 -14.60 -6.64
N ASN A 16 -16.34 -15.90 -6.44
CA ASN A 16 -16.46 -16.98 -7.43
C ASN A 16 -17.82 -17.02 -8.13
N LYS A 17 -18.91 -16.95 -7.37
CA LYS A 17 -20.28 -16.99 -7.90
C LYS A 17 -20.55 -15.83 -8.87
N TYR A 18 -20.06 -14.65 -8.57
CA TYR A 18 -20.23 -13.48 -9.42
C TYR A 18 -19.41 -13.59 -10.71
N PHE A 19 -18.17 -14.10 -10.60
CA PHE A 19 -17.32 -14.34 -11.76
C PHE A 19 -17.88 -15.39 -12.70
N ILE A 20 -18.40 -16.51 -12.17
CA ILE A 20 -19.04 -17.58 -12.96
C ILE A 20 -20.30 -17.03 -13.65
N THR A 21 -21.15 -16.26 -12.95
CA THR A 21 -22.34 -15.64 -13.54
C THR A 21 -21.98 -14.65 -14.63
N ALA A 22 -20.93 -13.84 -14.42
CA ALA A 22 -20.43 -12.89 -15.43
C ALA A 22 -19.92 -13.63 -16.68
N THR A 23 -19.17 -14.73 -16.48
CA THR A 23 -18.67 -15.55 -17.59
C THR A 23 -19.82 -16.15 -18.38
N PHE A 24 -20.79 -16.77 -17.72
CA PHE A 24 -21.97 -17.33 -18.37
C PHE A 24 -22.75 -16.26 -19.16
N ALA A 25 -23.02 -15.12 -18.53
CA ALA A 25 -23.73 -14.00 -19.19
C ALA A 25 -22.95 -13.48 -20.41
N SER A 26 -21.63 -13.39 -20.33
CA SER A 26 -20.76 -13.00 -21.43
C SER A 26 -20.81 -13.98 -22.62
N LEU A 27 -20.84 -15.28 -22.34
CA LEU A 27 -20.97 -16.30 -23.38
C LEU A 27 -22.36 -16.26 -24.04
N MET A 28 -23.45 -16.15 -23.25
CA MET A 28 -24.81 -16.00 -23.78
C MET A 28 -24.97 -14.75 -24.64
N MET A 29 -24.41 -13.62 -24.19
CA MET A 29 -24.38 -12.39 -25.00
C MET A 29 -23.65 -12.65 -26.35
N THR A 30 -22.56 -13.36 -26.33
CA THR A 30 -21.79 -13.69 -27.56
C THR A 30 -22.59 -14.58 -28.51
N VAL A 31 -23.30 -15.58 -27.99
CA VAL A 31 -24.19 -16.44 -28.80
C VAL A 31 -25.29 -15.61 -29.42
N LEU A 32 -26.00 -14.78 -28.64
CA LEU A 32 -27.09 -13.93 -29.14
C LEU A 32 -26.60 -12.95 -30.22
N ASN A 33 -25.45 -12.33 -30.03
CA ASN A 33 -24.87 -11.45 -31.05
C ASN A 33 -24.46 -12.20 -32.32
N SER A 34 -24.07 -13.48 -32.19
CA SER A 34 -23.74 -14.35 -33.34
C SER A 34 -24.99 -14.82 -34.09
N LEU A 35 -26.18 -14.76 -33.49
CA LEU A 35 -27.44 -15.09 -34.18
C LEU A 35 -27.89 -13.96 -35.13
N THR A 36 -27.56 -12.72 -34.85
CA THR A 36 -27.99 -11.59 -35.70
C THR A 36 -27.59 -11.76 -37.17
N PRO A 37 -26.35 -12.09 -37.55
CA PRO A 37 -25.98 -12.37 -38.93
C PRO A 37 -26.76 -13.56 -39.54
N GLN A 38 -27.11 -14.56 -38.75
CA GLN A 38 -27.92 -15.70 -39.22
C GLN A 38 -29.36 -15.31 -39.51
N ILE A 39 -29.93 -14.42 -38.70
CA ILE A 39 -31.29 -13.89 -38.95
C ILE A 39 -31.26 -13.08 -40.25
N PHE A 40 -30.24 -12.28 -40.52
CA PHE A 40 -30.07 -11.59 -41.81
C PHE A 40 -29.94 -12.59 -42.98
N ARG A 41 -29.12 -13.61 -42.84
CA ARG A 41 -28.96 -14.67 -43.84
C ARG A 41 -30.32 -15.31 -44.14
N PHE A 42 -31.02 -15.78 -43.11
CA PHE A 42 -32.33 -16.41 -43.25
C PHE A 42 -33.34 -15.49 -43.91
N SER A 43 -33.39 -14.20 -43.53
CA SER A 43 -34.29 -13.22 -44.07
C SER A 43 -34.05 -12.97 -45.57
N ILE A 44 -32.81 -12.93 -46.01
CA ILE A 44 -32.46 -12.68 -47.42
C ILE A 44 -32.67 -13.93 -48.27
N ASP A 45 -32.20 -15.10 -47.83
CA ASP A 45 -32.18 -16.29 -48.65
C ASP A 45 -33.54 -17.00 -48.68
N HIS A 46 -34.26 -17.09 -47.57
CA HIS A 46 -35.50 -17.89 -47.45
C HIS A 46 -36.79 -17.04 -47.43
N VAL A 47 -36.74 -15.80 -46.89
CA VAL A 47 -37.95 -14.95 -46.80
C VAL A 47 -38.11 -14.10 -48.05
N LEU A 48 -37.01 -13.45 -48.49
CA LEU A 48 -37.06 -12.56 -49.67
C LEU A 48 -36.76 -13.31 -50.97
N GLY A 49 -35.82 -14.28 -50.93
CA GLY A 49 -35.32 -14.98 -52.10
C GLY A 49 -36.09 -16.22 -52.52
N SER A 50 -37.09 -16.68 -51.73
CA SER A 50 -37.93 -17.83 -52.03
C SER A 50 -39.38 -17.61 -51.69
N GLU A 51 -40.26 -18.52 -52.12
CA GLU A 51 -41.67 -18.53 -51.74
C GLU A 51 -41.98 -19.53 -50.60
N GLU A 52 -40.95 -20.02 -49.92
CA GLU A 52 -41.13 -21.02 -48.86
C GLU A 52 -41.90 -20.49 -47.63
N TYR A 53 -41.78 -19.16 -47.36
CA TYR A 53 -42.38 -18.55 -46.18
C TYR A 53 -43.23 -17.32 -46.54
N PRO A 54 -44.37 -17.46 -47.22
CA PRO A 54 -45.18 -16.33 -47.69
C PRO A 54 -45.67 -15.45 -46.54
N PHE A 55 -46.01 -16.03 -45.37
CA PHE A 55 -46.39 -15.25 -44.19
C PHE A 55 -45.28 -14.30 -43.71
N LEU A 56 -44.02 -14.74 -43.68
CA LEU A 56 -42.91 -13.91 -43.26
C LEU A 56 -42.53 -12.88 -44.31
N LYS A 57 -42.75 -13.19 -45.61
CA LYS A 57 -42.53 -12.27 -46.74
C LYS A 57 -43.49 -11.09 -46.66
N ASP A 58 -44.80 -11.35 -46.38
CA ASP A 58 -45.80 -10.33 -46.20
C ASP A 58 -45.66 -9.56 -44.88
N ASN A 59 -44.98 -10.16 -43.89
CA ASN A 59 -44.83 -9.60 -42.55
C ASN A 59 -43.35 -9.45 -42.14
N LEU A 60 -42.54 -8.73 -42.93
CA LEU A 60 -41.13 -8.49 -42.66
C LEU A 60 -40.85 -7.86 -41.28
N TRP A 61 -41.85 -7.21 -40.69
CA TRP A 61 -41.75 -6.67 -39.33
C TRP A 61 -41.50 -7.75 -38.29
N VAL A 62 -41.85 -9.04 -38.53
CA VAL A 62 -41.54 -10.17 -37.64
C VAL A 62 -40.02 -10.40 -37.55
N MET A 63 -39.29 -10.31 -38.70
CA MET A 63 -37.83 -10.42 -38.73
C MET A 63 -37.19 -9.23 -37.99
N ALA A 64 -37.73 -8.02 -38.19
CA ALA A 64 -37.26 -6.85 -37.43
C ALA A 64 -37.50 -7.02 -35.93
N LEU A 65 -38.68 -7.53 -35.53
CA LEU A 65 -38.98 -7.82 -34.12
C LEU A 65 -38.03 -8.86 -33.53
N LEU A 66 -37.69 -9.90 -34.29
CA LEU A 66 -36.71 -10.92 -33.85
C LEU A 66 -35.31 -10.33 -33.61
N ILE A 67 -34.85 -9.45 -34.50
CA ILE A 67 -33.57 -8.73 -34.33
C ILE A 67 -33.64 -7.84 -33.10
N VAL A 68 -34.72 -7.09 -32.89
CA VAL A 68 -34.90 -6.26 -31.69
C VAL A 68 -34.92 -7.12 -30.42
N ALA A 69 -35.64 -8.25 -30.44
CA ALA A 69 -35.72 -9.17 -29.31
C ALA A 69 -34.31 -9.75 -28.95
N THR A 70 -33.54 -10.19 -29.95
CA THR A 70 -32.16 -10.65 -29.71
C THR A 70 -31.27 -9.56 -29.19
N ALA A 71 -31.40 -8.33 -29.68
CA ALA A 71 -30.63 -7.17 -29.20
C ALA A 71 -31.00 -6.80 -27.74
N LEU A 72 -32.30 -6.80 -27.40
CA LEU A 72 -32.77 -6.54 -26.02
C LEU A 72 -32.24 -7.63 -25.05
N LEU A 73 -32.36 -8.90 -25.45
CA LEU A 73 -31.86 -10.01 -24.63
C LEU A 73 -30.34 -9.95 -24.47
N SER A 74 -29.60 -9.66 -25.54
CA SER A 74 -28.16 -9.42 -25.49
C SER A 74 -27.79 -8.27 -24.56
N GLY A 75 -28.57 -7.15 -24.61
CA GLY A 75 -28.42 -6.01 -23.71
C GLY A 75 -28.64 -6.38 -22.23
N LEU A 76 -29.63 -7.23 -21.95
CA LEU A 76 -29.87 -7.76 -20.61
C LEU A 76 -28.69 -8.58 -20.11
N PHE A 77 -28.18 -9.52 -20.92
CA PHE A 77 -27.00 -10.30 -20.56
C PHE A 77 -25.74 -9.43 -20.43
N MET A 78 -25.60 -8.39 -21.23
CA MET A 78 -24.51 -7.42 -21.09
C MET A 78 -24.59 -6.69 -19.75
N PHE A 79 -25.77 -6.27 -19.31
CA PHE A 79 -25.99 -5.64 -18.01
C PHE A 79 -25.63 -6.60 -16.87
N VAL A 80 -26.13 -7.85 -16.91
CA VAL A 80 -25.82 -8.89 -15.92
C VAL A 80 -24.31 -9.16 -15.88
N CYS A 81 -23.66 -9.30 -17.03
CA CYS A 81 -22.23 -9.51 -17.15
C CYS A 81 -21.46 -8.36 -16.48
N ARG A 82 -21.74 -7.11 -16.85
CA ARG A 82 -21.03 -5.93 -16.30
C ARG A 82 -21.24 -5.77 -14.80
N TYR A 83 -22.49 -5.94 -14.32
CA TYR A 83 -22.81 -5.86 -12.90
C TYR A 83 -22.03 -6.91 -12.09
N HIS A 84 -22.08 -8.17 -12.53
CA HIS A 84 -21.40 -9.25 -11.81
C HIS A 84 -19.88 -9.18 -11.94
N THR A 85 -19.33 -8.71 -13.07
CA THR A 85 -17.89 -8.45 -13.23
C THR A 85 -17.43 -7.37 -12.25
N ALA A 86 -18.15 -6.26 -12.14
CA ALA A 86 -17.83 -5.19 -11.19
C ALA A 86 -17.87 -5.73 -9.74
N LYS A 87 -18.94 -6.45 -9.37
CA LYS A 87 -19.07 -7.01 -8.03
C LYS A 87 -18.01 -8.06 -7.69
N ALA A 88 -17.65 -8.92 -8.65
CA ALA A 88 -16.54 -9.87 -8.50
C ALA A 88 -15.21 -9.15 -8.30
N GLY A 89 -14.99 -8.08 -9.08
CA GLY A 89 -13.76 -7.28 -9.02
C GLY A 89 -13.60 -6.57 -7.70
N GLU A 90 -14.64 -5.89 -7.22
CA GLU A 90 -14.57 -5.17 -5.93
C GLU A 90 -14.40 -6.13 -4.74
N ASN A 91 -15.14 -7.25 -4.70
CA ASN A 91 -14.94 -8.25 -3.64
C ASN A 91 -13.52 -8.84 -3.65
N PHE A 92 -12.98 -9.13 -4.84
CA PHE A 92 -11.59 -9.60 -4.99
C PHE A 92 -10.59 -8.57 -4.48
N ALA A 93 -10.75 -7.29 -4.87
CA ALA A 93 -9.87 -6.21 -4.44
C ALA A 93 -9.97 -5.93 -2.93
N GLU A 94 -11.18 -5.98 -2.37
CA GLU A 94 -11.44 -5.85 -0.93
C GLU A 94 -10.71 -6.94 -0.14
N ASN A 95 -10.89 -8.22 -0.53
CA ASN A 95 -10.21 -9.33 0.13
C ASN A 95 -8.69 -9.19 0.09
N MET A 96 -8.15 -8.76 -1.06
CA MET A 96 -6.71 -8.56 -1.23
C MET A 96 -6.20 -7.39 -0.38
N ARG A 97 -6.89 -6.24 -0.38
CA ARG A 97 -6.52 -5.07 0.44
C ARG A 97 -6.57 -5.40 1.92
N ASN A 98 -7.63 -6.08 2.38
CA ASN A 98 -7.78 -6.48 3.77
C ASN A 98 -6.67 -7.44 4.21
N ALA A 99 -6.34 -8.43 3.36
CA ALA A 99 -5.25 -9.36 3.66
C ALA A 99 -3.89 -8.66 3.68
N LEU A 100 -3.60 -7.79 2.70
CA LEU A 100 -2.37 -7.00 2.66
C LEU A 100 -2.24 -6.08 3.88
N PHE A 101 -3.28 -5.31 4.19
CA PHE A 101 -3.26 -4.39 5.31
C PHE A 101 -3.08 -5.12 6.65
N SER A 102 -3.83 -6.21 6.85
CA SER A 102 -3.68 -7.04 8.05
C SER A 102 -2.28 -7.62 8.18
N HIS A 103 -1.68 -8.06 7.06
CA HIS A 103 -0.33 -8.65 7.07
C HIS A 103 0.74 -7.59 7.33
N VAL A 104 0.66 -6.42 6.66
CA VAL A 104 1.59 -5.30 6.86
C VAL A 104 1.66 -4.85 8.32
N GLN A 105 0.51 -4.85 9.03
CA GLN A 105 0.48 -4.49 10.46
C GLN A 105 1.20 -5.49 11.38
N LYS A 106 1.47 -6.69 10.87
CA LYS A 106 2.12 -7.76 11.64
C LYS A 106 3.57 -8.00 11.25
N LEU A 107 4.09 -7.26 10.27
CA LEU A 107 5.47 -7.37 9.84
C LEU A 107 6.41 -6.70 10.84
N PRO A 108 7.63 -7.23 11.04
CA PRO A 108 8.61 -6.70 11.97
C PRO A 108 9.09 -5.31 11.54
N MET A 109 9.55 -4.51 12.51
CA MET A 109 10.04 -3.14 12.27
C MET A 109 11.22 -3.13 11.29
N SER A 110 12.10 -4.13 11.35
CA SER A 110 13.21 -4.30 10.42
C SER A 110 12.77 -4.43 8.95
N TRP A 111 11.57 -4.98 8.70
CA TRP A 111 10.98 -5.01 7.37
C TRP A 111 10.49 -3.61 6.93
N HIS A 112 9.88 -2.86 7.86
CA HIS A 112 9.41 -1.49 7.58
C HIS A 112 10.57 -0.53 7.29
N ASP A 113 11.69 -0.67 7.95
CA ASP A 113 12.89 0.14 7.72
C ASP A 113 13.50 -0.08 6.32
N LYS A 114 13.37 -1.29 5.78
CA LYS A 114 13.84 -1.63 4.42
C LYS A 114 12.90 -1.16 3.32
N ASN A 115 11.62 -0.94 3.63
CA ASN A 115 10.59 -0.66 2.66
C ASN A 115 10.02 0.75 2.86
N GLN A 116 10.08 1.56 1.81
CA GLN A 116 9.53 2.92 1.87
C GLN A 116 8.01 2.87 2.00
N THR A 117 7.45 3.72 2.85
CA THR A 117 5.98 3.81 3.07
C THR A 117 5.21 4.04 1.77
N GLY A 118 5.76 4.86 0.84
CA GLY A 118 5.16 5.11 -0.47
C GLY A 118 5.02 3.84 -1.31
N ASP A 119 6.05 2.98 -1.31
CA ASP A 119 6.02 1.68 -2.00
C ASP A 119 4.96 0.74 -1.41
N ILE A 120 4.83 0.70 -0.08
CA ILE A 120 3.83 -0.12 0.61
C ILE A 120 2.42 0.36 0.21
N ILE A 121 2.17 1.66 0.23
CA ILE A 121 0.89 2.25 -0.19
C ILE A 121 0.59 1.90 -1.65
N GLN A 122 1.56 2.07 -2.56
CA GLN A 122 1.40 1.73 -3.97
C GLN A 122 1.03 0.26 -4.18
N ARG A 123 1.67 -0.67 -3.45
CA ARG A 123 1.38 -2.11 -3.53
C ARG A 123 0.00 -2.45 -2.98
N CYS A 124 -0.45 -1.77 -1.92
CA CYS A 124 -1.78 -1.97 -1.34
C CYS A 124 -2.91 -1.31 -2.15
N THR A 125 -2.61 -0.38 -3.05
CA THR A 125 -3.59 0.37 -3.85
C THR A 125 -3.48 0.06 -5.35
N SER A 126 -2.51 0.66 -6.03
CA SER A 126 -2.36 0.59 -7.49
C SER A 126 -2.07 -0.82 -7.99
N ASP A 127 -1.19 -1.59 -7.32
CA ASP A 127 -0.87 -2.95 -7.75
C ASP A 127 -2.07 -3.88 -7.58
N VAL A 128 -2.87 -3.72 -6.52
CA VAL A 128 -4.14 -4.45 -6.33
C VAL A 128 -5.10 -4.15 -7.47
N GLU A 129 -5.19 -2.88 -7.91
CA GLU A 129 -6.06 -2.47 -8.99
C GLU A 129 -5.63 -3.07 -10.35
N VAL A 130 -4.32 -3.09 -10.63
CA VAL A 130 -3.77 -3.74 -11.83
C VAL A 130 -4.09 -5.23 -11.85
N ILE A 131 -3.91 -5.91 -10.72
CA ILE A 131 -4.23 -7.34 -10.58
C ILE A 131 -5.73 -7.58 -10.75
N ARG A 132 -6.58 -6.80 -10.08
CA ARG A 132 -8.04 -6.87 -10.20
C ARG A 132 -8.49 -6.76 -11.67
N ASN A 133 -8.00 -5.73 -12.36
CA ASN A 133 -8.36 -5.48 -13.75
C ASN A 133 -7.94 -6.63 -14.65
N PHE A 134 -6.73 -7.16 -14.46
CA PHE A 134 -6.25 -8.29 -15.23
C PHE A 134 -7.10 -9.54 -14.96
N VAL A 135 -7.26 -9.93 -13.71
CA VAL A 135 -7.88 -11.22 -13.34
C VAL A 135 -9.38 -11.23 -13.62
N VAL A 136 -10.09 -10.13 -13.32
CA VAL A 136 -11.56 -10.12 -13.41
C VAL A 136 -12.04 -9.61 -14.77
N THR A 137 -11.39 -8.61 -15.35
CA THR A 137 -11.87 -7.98 -16.58
C THR A 137 -11.17 -8.56 -17.81
N GLN A 138 -9.84 -8.58 -17.82
CA GLN A 138 -9.09 -8.95 -19.02
C GLN A 138 -9.10 -10.46 -19.28
N LEU A 139 -9.01 -11.28 -18.23
CA LEU A 139 -9.11 -12.73 -18.36
C LEU A 139 -10.51 -13.15 -18.88
N LEU A 140 -11.58 -12.50 -18.37
CA LEU A 140 -12.93 -12.69 -18.89
C LEU A 140 -13.01 -12.33 -20.38
N GLU A 141 -12.37 -11.22 -20.78
CA GLU A 141 -12.33 -10.78 -22.18
C GLU A 141 -11.58 -11.77 -23.09
N VAL A 142 -10.52 -12.39 -22.60
CA VAL A 142 -9.82 -13.47 -23.33
C VAL A 142 -10.75 -14.65 -23.57
N PHE A 143 -11.43 -15.14 -22.54
CA PHE A 143 -12.37 -16.24 -22.69
C PHE A 143 -13.50 -15.91 -23.66
N ARG A 144 -14.08 -14.72 -23.55
CA ARG A 144 -15.11 -14.23 -24.46
C ARG A 144 -14.61 -14.16 -25.90
N THR A 145 -13.39 -13.63 -26.11
CA THR A 145 -12.83 -13.48 -27.47
C THR A 145 -12.52 -14.84 -28.09
N ILE A 146 -11.93 -15.78 -27.34
CA ILE A 146 -11.69 -17.15 -27.84
C ILE A 146 -13.01 -17.80 -28.23
N PHE A 147 -14.04 -17.69 -27.39
CA PHE A 147 -15.37 -18.23 -27.68
C PHE A 147 -16.00 -17.58 -28.92
N LEU A 148 -15.94 -16.23 -29.03
CA LEU A 148 -16.43 -15.49 -30.18
C LEU A 148 -15.73 -15.93 -31.49
N VAL A 149 -14.40 -16.04 -31.46
CA VAL A 149 -13.61 -16.49 -32.61
C VAL A 149 -14.03 -17.90 -33.01
N THR A 150 -14.19 -18.81 -32.05
CA THR A 150 -14.58 -20.21 -32.29
C THR A 150 -15.99 -20.29 -32.91
N VAL A 151 -16.96 -19.61 -32.34
CA VAL A 151 -18.35 -19.61 -32.85
C VAL A 151 -18.42 -18.97 -34.23
N SER A 152 -17.84 -17.79 -34.40
CA SER A 152 -17.86 -17.09 -35.69
C SER A 152 -17.15 -17.89 -36.78
N PHE A 153 -16.00 -18.48 -36.46
CA PHE A 153 -15.25 -19.33 -37.41
C PHE A 153 -16.06 -20.57 -37.79
N ALA A 154 -16.72 -21.25 -36.82
CA ALA A 154 -17.57 -22.41 -37.12
C ALA A 154 -18.73 -22.02 -38.06
N MET A 155 -19.37 -20.86 -37.82
CA MET A 155 -20.43 -20.36 -38.69
C MET A 155 -19.91 -20.00 -40.09
N MET A 156 -18.74 -19.38 -40.19
CA MET A 156 -18.11 -19.04 -41.47
C MET A 156 -17.71 -20.29 -42.25
N MET A 157 -17.18 -21.31 -41.56
CA MET A 157 -16.82 -22.61 -42.17
C MET A 157 -18.03 -23.35 -42.75
N SER A 158 -19.21 -23.21 -42.18
CA SER A 158 -20.45 -23.80 -42.69
C SER A 158 -20.97 -23.09 -43.94
N MET A 159 -20.58 -21.85 -44.20
CA MET A 159 -20.98 -21.05 -45.38
C MET A 159 -20.01 -21.25 -46.55
N ASN A 160 -18.74 -20.89 -46.32
CA ASN A 160 -17.70 -21.05 -47.34
C ASN A 160 -16.34 -21.38 -46.71
N ARG A 161 -15.85 -22.60 -46.90
CA ARG A 161 -14.59 -23.11 -46.33
C ARG A 161 -13.37 -22.35 -46.82
N LYS A 162 -13.32 -21.96 -48.11
CA LYS A 162 -12.17 -21.26 -48.69
C LYS A 162 -11.99 -19.87 -48.06
N LEU A 163 -13.08 -19.11 -47.99
CA LEU A 163 -13.06 -17.77 -47.39
C LEU A 163 -12.77 -17.85 -45.88
N ALA A 164 -13.33 -18.81 -45.18
CA ALA A 164 -13.08 -19.01 -43.74
C ALA A 164 -11.60 -19.26 -43.43
N LEU A 165 -10.92 -20.10 -44.26
CA LEU A 165 -9.47 -20.35 -44.11
C LEU A 165 -8.62 -19.10 -44.40
N ILE A 166 -9.04 -18.24 -45.36
CA ILE A 166 -8.37 -16.96 -45.60
C ILE A 166 -8.48 -16.05 -44.35
N VAL A 167 -9.67 -15.90 -43.78
CA VAL A 167 -9.87 -15.13 -42.53
C VAL A 167 -9.03 -15.70 -41.40
N LEU A 168 -9.00 -17.03 -41.24
CA LEU A 168 -8.18 -17.69 -40.23
C LEU A 168 -6.70 -17.38 -40.38
N ALA A 169 -6.18 -17.29 -41.61
CA ALA A 169 -4.78 -16.93 -41.87
C ALA A 169 -4.43 -15.49 -41.44
N PHE A 170 -5.41 -14.57 -41.47
CA PHE A 170 -5.21 -13.20 -40.98
C PHE A 170 -5.20 -13.08 -39.46
N VAL A 171 -5.88 -13.98 -38.73
CA VAL A 171 -5.95 -13.93 -37.25
C VAL A 171 -4.54 -13.95 -36.61
N PRO A 172 -3.66 -14.92 -36.89
CA PRO A 172 -2.32 -14.93 -36.32
C PRO A 172 -1.48 -13.73 -36.76
N LEU A 173 -1.68 -13.23 -37.99
CA LEU A 173 -1.00 -12.02 -38.48
C LEU A 173 -1.39 -10.80 -37.64
N ILE A 174 -2.69 -10.62 -37.37
CA ILE A 174 -3.20 -9.50 -36.55
C ILE A 174 -2.71 -9.62 -35.12
N VAL A 175 -2.72 -10.82 -34.53
CA VAL A 175 -2.25 -11.07 -33.16
C VAL A 175 -0.75 -10.80 -33.05
N ALA A 176 0.06 -11.32 -33.99
CA ALA A 176 1.50 -11.11 -33.99
C ALA A 176 1.85 -9.62 -34.15
N TYR A 177 1.23 -8.95 -35.12
CA TYR A 177 1.36 -7.51 -35.32
C TYR A 177 1.00 -6.74 -34.05
N SER A 178 -0.16 -6.97 -33.47
CA SER A 178 -0.60 -6.30 -32.26
C SER A 178 0.35 -6.56 -31.08
N GLY A 179 0.80 -7.80 -30.90
CA GLY A 179 1.74 -8.17 -29.85
C GLY A 179 3.11 -7.47 -29.98
N ILE A 180 3.63 -7.34 -31.20
CA ILE A 180 4.89 -6.60 -31.45
C ILE A 180 4.73 -5.12 -31.10
N PHE A 181 3.68 -4.48 -31.63
CA PHE A 181 3.46 -3.06 -31.37
C PHE A 181 3.17 -2.75 -29.90
N TYR A 182 2.38 -3.58 -29.21
CA TYR A 182 2.13 -3.38 -27.78
C TYR A 182 3.39 -3.51 -26.93
N ARG A 183 4.32 -4.41 -27.28
CA ARG A 183 5.63 -4.48 -26.60
C ARG A 183 6.45 -3.20 -26.82
N LEU A 184 6.45 -2.66 -28.05
CA LEU A 184 7.16 -1.42 -28.36
C LEU A 184 6.51 -0.22 -27.63
N ILE A 185 5.18 -0.14 -27.66
CA ILE A 185 4.42 0.92 -26.95
C ILE A 185 4.66 0.83 -25.45
N ALA A 186 4.63 -0.39 -24.86
CA ALA A 186 4.86 -0.57 -23.42
C ALA A 186 6.25 -0.07 -23.00
N ARG A 187 7.30 -0.35 -23.77
CA ARG A 187 8.66 0.17 -23.47
C ARG A 187 8.69 1.69 -23.51
N ARG A 188 8.13 2.30 -24.56
CA ARG A 188 8.09 3.77 -24.69
C ARG A 188 7.21 4.42 -23.64
N PHE A 189 6.17 3.73 -23.20
CA PHE A 189 5.34 4.19 -22.10
C PHE A 189 6.13 4.22 -20.78
N THR A 190 6.94 3.19 -20.50
CA THR A 190 7.82 3.18 -19.33
C THR A 190 8.81 4.35 -19.34
N ASP A 191 9.46 4.61 -20.49
CA ASP A 191 10.37 5.76 -20.64
C ASP A 191 9.65 7.10 -20.35
N ALA A 192 8.39 7.25 -20.80
CA ALA A 192 7.58 8.44 -20.58
C ALA A 192 7.10 8.57 -19.12
N ASP A 193 6.74 7.46 -18.48
CA ASP A 193 6.31 7.38 -17.08
C ASP A 193 7.47 7.76 -16.13
N GLU A 194 8.69 7.28 -16.41
CA GLU A 194 9.88 7.67 -15.66
C GLU A 194 10.18 9.18 -15.79
N ALA A 195 9.98 9.75 -16.98
CA ALA A 195 10.15 11.19 -17.20
C ALA A 195 9.05 12.00 -16.48
N GLU A 196 7.81 11.49 -16.42
CA GLU A 196 6.72 12.09 -15.63
C GLU A 196 7.05 12.07 -14.14
N GLY A 197 7.59 10.97 -13.63
CA GLY A 197 8.08 10.86 -12.26
C GLY A 197 9.16 11.89 -11.94
N ALA A 198 10.14 12.07 -12.85
CA ALA A 198 11.20 13.07 -12.69
C ALA A 198 10.66 14.50 -12.71
N LEU A 199 9.68 14.80 -13.58
CA LEU A 199 9.00 16.10 -13.62
C LEU A 199 8.19 16.35 -12.34
N SER A 200 7.43 15.35 -11.89
CA SER A 200 6.64 15.42 -10.64
C SER A 200 7.52 15.67 -9.42
N THR A 201 8.70 15.06 -9.35
CA THR A 201 9.68 15.31 -8.29
C THR A 201 10.10 16.78 -8.25
N VAL A 202 10.41 17.39 -9.40
CA VAL A 202 10.76 18.83 -9.47
C VAL A 202 9.60 19.70 -8.97
N VAL A 203 8.36 19.38 -9.36
CA VAL A 203 7.18 20.12 -8.88
C VAL A 203 7.01 19.97 -7.37
N GLN A 204 7.14 18.76 -6.85
CA GLN A 204 7.00 18.47 -5.41
C GLN A 204 8.09 19.17 -4.58
N GLU A 205 9.35 19.09 -5.02
CA GLU A 205 10.47 19.80 -4.37
C GLU A 205 10.22 21.30 -4.32
N ASN A 206 9.80 21.90 -5.44
CA ASN A 206 9.51 23.32 -5.52
C ASN A 206 8.30 23.74 -4.69
N ALA A 207 7.22 22.95 -4.68
CA ALA A 207 6.05 23.23 -3.87
C ALA A 207 6.37 23.18 -2.37
N THR A 208 7.17 22.19 -1.95
CA THR A 208 7.60 22.02 -0.55
C THR A 208 8.64 23.08 -0.16
N GLY A 209 9.60 23.36 -1.06
CA GLY A 209 10.71 24.26 -0.85
C GLY A 209 10.47 25.72 -1.31
N VAL A 210 9.24 26.12 -1.62
CA VAL A 210 8.93 27.45 -2.20
C VAL A 210 9.49 28.61 -1.40
N ARG A 211 9.54 28.49 -0.06
CA ARG A 211 10.11 29.51 0.83
C ARG A 211 11.61 29.67 0.60
N VAL A 212 12.32 28.57 0.35
CA VAL A 212 13.76 28.58 0.05
C VAL A 212 14.00 29.22 -1.30
N VAL A 213 13.25 28.82 -2.33
CA VAL A 213 13.37 29.39 -3.68
C VAL A 213 13.19 30.91 -3.65
N ARG A 214 12.14 31.39 -2.95
CA ARG A 214 11.87 32.83 -2.79
C ARG A 214 12.92 33.55 -1.94
N ALA A 215 13.39 32.92 -0.85
CA ALA A 215 14.39 33.53 0.02
C ALA A 215 15.72 33.79 -0.70
N PHE A 216 16.06 32.95 -1.68
CA PHE A 216 17.30 33.07 -2.47
C PHE A 216 17.10 33.67 -3.86
N GLY A 217 15.86 34.08 -4.25
CA GLY A 217 15.56 34.68 -5.57
C GLY A 217 15.90 33.75 -6.73
N ARG A 218 15.68 32.43 -6.58
CA ARG A 218 16.08 31.42 -7.58
C ARG A 218 14.93 30.93 -8.46
N GLU A 219 13.87 31.70 -8.59
CA GLU A 219 12.67 31.32 -9.38
C GLU A 219 13.02 31.01 -10.83
N LYS A 220 13.92 31.80 -11.45
CA LYS A 220 14.33 31.58 -12.83
C LYS A 220 15.08 30.25 -13.00
N PHE A 221 15.97 29.92 -12.07
CA PHE A 221 16.73 28.67 -12.09
C PHE A 221 15.78 27.45 -12.02
N GLU A 222 14.82 27.49 -11.08
CA GLU A 222 13.85 26.39 -10.93
C GLU A 222 12.90 26.32 -12.12
N MET A 223 12.53 27.45 -12.74
CA MET A 223 11.72 27.45 -13.95
C MET A 223 12.48 26.84 -15.14
N ASP A 224 13.76 27.10 -15.27
CA ASP A 224 14.58 26.52 -16.34
C ASP A 224 14.77 25.02 -16.13
N ARG A 225 14.98 24.57 -14.88
CA ARG A 225 15.02 23.15 -14.49
C ARG A 225 13.69 22.42 -14.80
N PHE A 226 12.57 23.08 -14.47
CA PHE A 226 11.24 22.55 -14.81
C PHE A 226 11.05 22.40 -16.31
N ARG A 227 11.43 23.43 -17.11
CA ARG A 227 11.31 23.39 -18.57
C ARG A 227 12.12 22.25 -19.17
N GLU A 228 13.36 22.04 -18.73
CA GLU A 228 14.20 20.92 -19.21
C GLU A 228 13.49 19.57 -19.04
N LYS A 229 12.93 19.31 -17.85
CA LYS A 229 12.22 18.05 -17.56
C LYS A 229 10.88 17.95 -18.32
N ASN A 230 10.16 19.07 -18.43
CA ASN A 230 8.91 19.12 -19.17
C ASN A 230 9.10 18.88 -20.67
N ASP A 231 10.15 19.45 -21.27
CA ASP A 231 10.49 19.24 -22.68
C ASP A 231 10.91 17.79 -22.94
N ALA A 232 11.68 17.18 -22.04
CA ALA A 232 12.03 15.77 -22.11
C ALA A 232 10.77 14.87 -22.08
N PHE A 233 9.87 15.12 -21.13
CA PHE A 233 8.59 14.42 -20.98
C PHE A 233 7.72 14.60 -22.24
N ALA A 234 7.52 15.83 -22.70
CA ALA A 234 6.73 16.13 -23.89
C ALA A 234 7.26 15.41 -25.14
N ASN A 235 8.58 15.40 -25.34
CA ASN A 235 9.21 14.71 -26.47
C ASN A 235 8.99 13.18 -26.43
N LEU A 236 9.01 12.57 -25.23
CA LEU A 236 8.73 11.14 -25.08
C LEU A 236 7.26 10.82 -25.38
N TRP A 237 6.33 11.67 -24.94
CA TRP A 237 4.90 11.54 -25.26
C TRP A 237 4.61 11.72 -26.76
N ILE A 238 5.29 12.66 -27.43
CA ILE A 238 5.17 12.82 -28.89
C ILE A 238 5.65 11.55 -29.61
N LYS A 239 6.79 10.98 -29.19
CA LYS A 239 7.30 9.72 -29.78
C LYS A 239 6.34 8.55 -29.52
N LEU A 240 5.76 8.46 -28.32
CA LEU A 240 4.74 7.47 -27.98
C LEU A 240 3.47 7.65 -28.81
N GLY A 241 3.01 8.90 -28.97
CA GLY A 241 1.86 9.25 -29.83
C GLY A 241 2.09 8.87 -31.29
N THR A 242 3.29 9.13 -31.83
CA THR A 242 3.66 8.74 -33.20
C THR A 242 3.64 7.21 -33.37
N LEU A 243 4.21 6.46 -32.41
CA LEU A 243 4.20 5.00 -32.46
C LEU A 243 2.77 4.45 -32.34
N SER A 244 1.94 5.05 -31.51
CA SER A 244 0.51 4.70 -31.38
C SER A 244 -0.24 5.02 -32.68
N GLY A 245 0.04 6.16 -33.32
CA GLY A 245 -0.53 6.53 -34.61
C GLY A 245 -0.17 5.51 -35.72
N LEU A 246 1.09 5.07 -35.76
CA LEU A 246 1.54 3.99 -36.66
C LEU A 246 0.81 2.68 -36.38
N TYR A 247 0.63 2.31 -35.12
CA TYR A 247 -0.15 1.13 -34.75
C TYR A 247 -1.58 1.20 -35.29
N TRP A 248 -2.26 2.31 -35.09
CA TRP A 248 -3.63 2.46 -35.58
C TRP A 248 -3.69 2.49 -37.10
N GLY A 249 -2.76 3.19 -37.77
CA GLY A 249 -2.70 3.31 -39.24
C GLY A 249 -2.41 1.97 -39.92
N VAL A 250 -1.29 1.31 -39.57
CA VAL A 250 -0.92 0.02 -40.16
C VAL A 250 -1.94 -1.08 -39.82
N GLY A 251 -2.42 -1.09 -38.57
CA GLY A 251 -3.48 -2.02 -38.19
C GLY A 251 -4.79 -1.80 -38.94
N GLY A 252 -5.13 -0.54 -39.24
CA GLY A 252 -6.26 -0.18 -40.10
C GLY A 252 -6.09 -0.68 -41.53
N ILE A 253 -4.89 -0.61 -42.09
CA ILE A 253 -4.58 -1.14 -43.42
C ILE A 253 -4.74 -2.68 -43.45
N ILE A 254 -4.13 -3.40 -42.49
CA ILE A 254 -4.24 -4.88 -42.41
C ILE A 254 -5.70 -5.32 -42.30
N THR A 255 -6.46 -4.71 -41.39
CA THR A 255 -7.87 -5.07 -41.20
C THR A 255 -8.74 -4.63 -42.37
N GLY A 256 -8.44 -3.48 -42.99
CA GLY A 256 -9.09 -3.03 -44.21
C GLY A 256 -8.84 -3.99 -45.39
N MET A 257 -7.62 -4.45 -45.56
CA MET A 257 -7.27 -5.47 -46.58
C MET A 257 -8.07 -6.76 -46.34
N LEU A 258 -8.19 -7.23 -45.08
CA LEU A 258 -9.02 -8.40 -44.77
C LEU A 258 -10.48 -8.18 -45.16
N VAL A 259 -11.07 -7.03 -44.82
CA VAL A 259 -12.48 -6.72 -45.15
C VAL A 259 -12.66 -6.65 -46.65
N VAL A 260 -11.77 -5.95 -47.40
CA VAL A 260 -11.82 -5.87 -48.87
C VAL A 260 -11.67 -7.25 -49.50
N THR A 261 -10.73 -8.06 -49.02
CA THR A 261 -10.53 -9.44 -49.51
C THR A 261 -11.80 -10.28 -49.33
N VAL A 262 -12.44 -10.23 -48.17
CA VAL A 262 -13.70 -10.95 -47.89
C VAL A 262 -14.83 -10.45 -48.79
N ILE A 263 -14.95 -9.14 -49.00
CA ILE A 263 -15.99 -8.56 -49.87
C ILE A 263 -15.78 -8.98 -51.32
N VAL A 264 -14.56 -8.79 -51.84
CA VAL A 264 -14.26 -9.11 -53.25
C VAL A 264 -14.38 -10.60 -53.54
N LEU A 265 -13.70 -11.44 -52.76
CA LEU A 265 -13.75 -12.87 -52.99
C LEU A 265 -15.13 -13.46 -52.67
N GLY A 266 -15.82 -12.94 -51.62
CA GLY A 266 -17.19 -13.33 -51.30
C GLY A 266 -18.18 -12.99 -52.40
N ALA A 267 -18.08 -11.81 -53.02
CA ALA A 267 -18.88 -11.44 -54.19
C ALA A 267 -18.59 -12.34 -55.38
N VAL A 268 -17.32 -12.70 -55.64
CA VAL A 268 -16.93 -13.63 -56.72
C VAL A 268 -17.54 -15.02 -56.46
N GLU A 269 -17.43 -15.55 -55.24
CA GLU A 269 -18.04 -16.85 -54.88
C GLU A 269 -19.57 -16.80 -54.99
N ALA A 270 -20.22 -15.69 -54.65
CA ALA A 270 -21.65 -15.49 -54.80
C ALA A 270 -22.08 -15.49 -56.26
N VAL A 271 -21.35 -14.76 -57.15
CA VAL A 271 -21.63 -14.73 -58.61
C VAL A 271 -21.44 -16.11 -59.24
N HIS A 272 -20.51 -16.92 -58.77
CA HIS A 272 -20.31 -18.30 -59.23
C HIS A 272 -21.33 -19.28 -58.66
N GLY A 273 -22.25 -18.87 -57.79
CA GLY A 273 -23.25 -19.74 -57.18
C GLY A 273 -22.75 -20.64 -56.05
N ASN A 274 -21.49 -20.43 -55.58
CA ASN A 274 -20.92 -21.16 -54.45
C ASN A 274 -21.33 -20.61 -53.08
N MET A 275 -22.05 -19.50 -53.05
CA MET A 275 -22.51 -18.82 -51.84
C MET A 275 -23.80 -18.04 -52.16
N THR A 276 -24.76 -18.05 -51.26
CA THR A 276 -25.96 -17.23 -51.40
C THR A 276 -25.69 -15.75 -51.03
N VAL A 277 -26.57 -14.85 -51.41
CA VAL A 277 -26.44 -13.43 -51.05
C VAL A 277 -26.54 -13.25 -49.54
N GLY A 278 -27.43 -13.98 -48.86
CA GLY A 278 -27.58 -13.95 -47.40
C GLY A 278 -26.34 -14.51 -46.68
N GLU A 279 -25.75 -15.58 -47.22
CA GLU A 279 -24.48 -16.09 -46.72
C GLU A 279 -23.33 -15.08 -46.84
N PHE A 280 -23.25 -14.37 -47.96
CA PHE A 280 -22.24 -13.34 -48.17
C PHE A 280 -22.39 -12.19 -47.14
N VAL A 281 -23.59 -11.70 -46.92
CA VAL A 281 -23.88 -10.63 -45.95
C VAL A 281 -23.53 -11.09 -44.51
N ALA A 282 -23.94 -12.33 -44.15
CA ALA A 282 -23.64 -12.88 -42.84
C ALA A 282 -22.14 -13.09 -42.64
N PHE A 283 -21.42 -13.59 -43.66
CA PHE A 283 -19.99 -13.80 -43.62
C PHE A 283 -19.23 -12.48 -43.43
N ALA A 284 -19.61 -11.41 -44.17
CA ALA A 284 -19.04 -10.08 -44.02
C ALA A 284 -19.28 -9.49 -42.62
N SER A 285 -20.47 -9.74 -42.06
CA SER A 285 -20.82 -9.32 -40.70
C SER A 285 -19.96 -10.03 -39.63
N TYR A 286 -19.78 -11.35 -39.72
CA TYR A 286 -18.89 -12.09 -38.82
C TYR A 286 -17.44 -11.60 -38.92
N ASN A 287 -16.93 -11.39 -40.14
CA ASN A 287 -15.58 -10.87 -40.35
C ASN A 287 -15.38 -9.52 -39.66
N THR A 288 -16.32 -8.57 -39.83
CA THR A 288 -16.22 -7.24 -39.19
C THR A 288 -16.27 -7.36 -37.66
N THR A 289 -17.11 -8.23 -37.12
CA THR A 289 -17.25 -8.43 -35.67
C THR A 289 -15.98 -9.00 -35.04
N LEU A 290 -15.19 -9.83 -35.75
CA LEU A 290 -13.96 -10.45 -35.27
C LEU A 290 -12.77 -9.50 -35.17
N VAL A 291 -12.72 -8.45 -36.02
CA VAL A 291 -11.54 -7.58 -36.15
C VAL A 291 -11.13 -6.95 -34.82
N TRP A 292 -12.06 -6.31 -34.12
CA TRP A 292 -11.76 -5.60 -32.88
C TRP A 292 -11.32 -6.50 -31.71
N PRO A 293 -12.05 -7.57 -31.35
CA PRO A 293 -11.65 -8.46 -30.27
C PRO A 293 -10.28 -9.13 -30.51
N VAL A 294 -9.98 -9.54 -31.75
CA VAL A 294 -8.69 -10.14 -32.09
C VAL A 294 -7.53 -9.16 -31.89
N ARG A 295 -7.72 -7.88 -32.27
CA ARG A 295 -6.73 -6.82 -31.99
C ARG A 295 -6.53 -6.57 -30.49
N ALA A 296 -7.60 -6.65 -29.71
CA ALA A 296 -7.54 -6.45 -28.26
C ALA A 296 -6.69 -7.50 -27.53
N LEU A 297 -6.58 -8.73 -28.07
CA LEU A 297 -5.71 -9.78 -27.49
C LEU A 297 -4.25 -9.35 -27.40
N GLY A 298 -3.74 -8.59 -28.35
CA GLY A 298 -2.37 -8.05 -28.30
C GLY A 298 -2.13 -7.13 -27.12
N ARG A 299 -3.10 -6.29 -26.76
CA ARG A 299 -3.08 -5.43 -25.58
C ARG A 299 -3.07 -6.25 -24.30
N ILE A 300 -3.96 -7.26 -24.22
CA ILE A 300 -4.07 -8.12 -23.03
C ILE A 300 -2.76 -8.85 -22.74
N LEU A 301 -2.03 -9.29 -23.77
CA LEU A 301 -0.70 -9.89 -23.62
C LEU A 301 0.32 -8.93 -22.98
N SER A 302 0.27 -7.65 -23.34
CA SER A 302 1.11 -6.63 -22.69
C SER A 302 0.72 -6.39 -21.24
N ASP A 303 -0.57 -6.25 -20.96
CA ASP A 303 -1.08 -6.00 -19.61
C ASP A 303 -0.87 -7.19 -18.68
N MET A 304 -0.83 -8.42 -19.21
CA MET A 304 -0.44 -9.61 -18.46
C MET A 304 0.96 -9.51 -17.87
N SER A 305 1.90 -8.90 -18.60
CA SER A 305 3.27 -8.68 -18.09
C SER A 305 3.26 -7.71 -16.92
N LYS A 306 2.50 -6.61 -17.01
CA LYS A 306 2.35 -5.64 -15.90
C LYS A 306 1.72 -6.28 -14.68
N ALA A 307 0.62 -7.01 -14.87
CA ALA A 307 -0.03 -7.74 -13.78
C ALA A 307 0.92 -8.75 -13.12
N GLY A 308 1.80 -9.39 -13.90
CA GLY A 308 2.83 -10.29 -13.39
C GLY A 308 3.78 -9.61 -12.42
N VAL A 309 4.23 -8.38 -12.71
CA VAL A 309 5.08 -7.57 -11.82
C VAL A 309 4.32 -7.15 -10.57
N SER A 310 3.08 -6.67 -10.71
CA SER A 310 2.25 -6.31 -9.55
C SER A 310 1.99 -7.51 -8.64
N PHE A 311 1.80 -8.71 -9.20
CA PHE A 311 1.70 -9.95 -8.41
C PHE A 311 2.98 -10.24 -7.62
N GLU A 312 4.16 -10.07 -8.19
CA GLU A 312 5.43 -10.28 -7.50
C GLU A 312 5.61 -9.29 -6.33
N ARG A 313 5.21 -8.05 -6.53
CA ARG A 313 5.24 -7.03 -5.47
C ARG A 313 4.29 -7.33 -4.32
N VAL A 314 3.08 -7.81 -4.63
CA VAL A 314 2.09 -8.22 -3.62
C VAL A 314 2.55 -9.51 -2.92
N GLU A 315 3.08 -10.49 -3.66
CA GLU A 315 3.63 -11.74 -3.10
C GLU A 315 4.81 -11.47 -2.17
N TYR A 316 5.64 -10.47 -2.46
CA TYR A 316 6.73 -10.04 -1.59
C TYR A 316 6.23 -9.60 -0.21
N ILE A 317 5.11 -8.87 -0.14
CA ILE A 317 4.51 -8.47 1.15
C ILE A 317 3.93 -9.70 1.85
N ILE A 318 3.01 -10.43 1.21
CA ILE A 318 2.28 -11.55 1.84
C ILE A 318 3.20 -12.73 2.18
N GLY A 319 4.32 -12.85 1.50
CA GLY A 319 5.32 -13.89 1.74
C GLY A 319 6.37 -13.53 2.79
N ALA A 320 6.36 -12.32 3.32
CA ALA A 320 7.24 -11.92 4.40
C ALA A 320 6.78 -12.54 5.72
N ASP A 321 7.73 -12.90 6.58
CA ASP A 321 7.42 -13.52 7.86
C ASP A 321 6.81 -12.50 8.83
N GLU A 322 5.67 -12.87 9.44
CA GLU A 322 5.03 -12.06 10.48
C GLU A 322 5.86 -12.10 11.78
N GLU A 323 5.76 -11.03 12.61
CA GLU A 323 6.29 -11.06 13.97
C GLU A 323 5.69 -12.26 14.74
N ASN A 324 6.52 -12.90 15.54
CA ASN A 324 6.03 -13.97 16.41
C ASN A 324 5.27 -13.39 17.62
N TYR A 325 3.96 -13.29 17.50
CA TYR A 325 3.11 -12.78 18.57
C TYR A 325 3.04 -13.72 19.78
N GLY A 326 3.47 -14.99 19.66
CA GLY A 326 3.35 -16.02 20.69
C GLY A 326 1.91 -16.47 20.91
N ALA A 327 1.72 -17.66 21.45
CA ALA A 327 0.40 -18.11 21.87
C ALA A 327 0.03 -17.38 23.19
N CYS A 328 -1.11 -16.70 23.20
CA CYS A 328 -1.66 -16.09 24.40
C CYS A 328 -2.15 -17.19 25.36
N ASN A 329 -1.25 -17.80 26.12
CA ASN A 329 -1.65 -18.72 27.19
C ASN A 329 -2.15 -17.88 28.37
N ALA A 330 -3.47 -17.66 28.42
CA ALA A 330 -4.16 -16.88 29.45
C ALA A 330 -4.04 -17.45 30.89
N SER A 331 -3.23 -18.47 31.13
CA SER A 331 -3.23 -19.26 32.37
C SER A 331 -2.13 -18.92 33.39
N GLU A 332 -1.18 -18.03 33.08
CA GLU A 332 -0.18 -17.67 34.07
C GLU A 332 -0.31 -16.23 34.57
N LYS A 333 -1.40 -15.94 35.29
CA LYS A 333 -1.48 -14.76 36.16
C LYS A 333 -0.65 -14.99 37.43
N GLY A 334 0.66 -15.17 37.28
CA GLY A 334 1.58 -15.11 38.41
C GLY A 334 1.82 -13.65 38.81
N LYS A 335 2.07 -13.38 40.09
CA LYS A 335 2.66 -12.09 40.52
C LYS A 335 4.09 -12.07 40.03
N TYR A 336 4.30 -11.50 38.85
CA TYR A 336 5.64 -11.29 38.31
C TYR A 336 6.21 -9.99 38.90
N THR A 337 7.50 -9.98 39.17
CA THR A 337 8.27 -8.74 39.38
C THR A 337 8.51 -8.10 38.01
N TYR A 338 8.79 -6.80 37.98
CA TYR A 338 9.07 -6.03 36.75
C TYR A 338 10.48 -5.44 36.81
N ASP A 339 11.41 -6.19 37.46
CA ASP A 339 12.83 -5.91 37.38
C ASP A 339 13.36 -6.23 35.97
N ILE A 340 14.27 -5.41 35.47
CA ILE A 340 14.82 -5.54 34.13
C ILE A 340 16.29 -5.88 34.24
N GLN A 341 16.76 -6.88 33.46
CA GLN A 341 18.15 -7.27 33.38
C GLN A 341 18.62 -7.37 31.94
N PHE A 342 19.72 -6.71 31.62
CA PHE A 342 20.46 -6.88 30.39
C PHE A 342 21.71 -7.68 30.69
N LYS A 343 21.96 -8.77 29.95
CA LYS A 343 23.13 -9.69 30.17
C LYS A 343 23.93 -9.83 28.88
N ASN A 344 25.09 -9.23 28.84
CA ASN A 344 26.05 -9.31 27.73
C ASN A 344 25.41 -8.98 26.36
N VAL A 345 24.56 -7.96 26.32
CA VAL A 345 23.79 -7.62 25.13
C VAL A 345 24.67 -6.93 24.10
N THR A 346 24.84 -7.58 22.95
CA THR A 346 25.48 -7.02 21.76
C THR A 346 24.50 -6.96 20.63
N PHE A 347 24.35 -5.79 20.00
CA PHE A 347 23.35 -5.60 18.94
C PHE A 347 23.92 -4.81 17.78
N ALA A 348 23.63 -5.29 16.57
CA ALA A 348 23.87 -4.59 15.31
C ALA A 348 22.57 -4.55 14.50
N TYR A 349 22.29 -3.41 13.87
CA TYR A 349 21.24 -3.35 12.85
C TYR A 349 21.68 -4.13 11.61
N GLU A 350 20.73 -4.48 10.75
CA GLU A 350 20.99 -5.28 9.54
C GLU A 350 22.01 -4.65 8.56
N ASN A 351 22.27 -3.34 8.67
CA ASN A 351 23.34 -2.67 7.93
C ASN A 351 24.75 -3.06 8.40
N GLY A 352 24.87 -3.97 9.39
CA GLY A 352 26.11 -4.48 9.93
C GLY A 352 26.79 -3.57 10.96
N GLN A 353 26.24 -2.40 11.26
CA GLN A 353 26.82 -1.50 12.26
C GLN A 353 26.45 -1.96 13.67
N THR A 354 27.44 -2.38 14.45
CA THR A 354 27.27 -2.71 15.87
C THR A 354 27.02 -1.44 16.68
N VAL A 355 25.88 -1.40 17.36
CA VAL A 355 25.41 -0.23 18.14
C VAL A 355 25.52 -0.46 19.64
N LEU A 356 25.34 -1.68 20.13
CA LEU A 356 25.54 -2.06 21.52
C LEU A 356 26.62 -3.16 21.58
N LYS A 357 27.53 -3.06 22.55
CA LYS A 357 28.67 -3.97 22.73
C LYS A 357 28.74 -4.39 24.18
N ASP A 358 28.43 -5.65 24.45
CA ASP A 358 28.54 -6.29 25.77
C ASP A 358 27.90 -5.48 26.91
N VAL A 359 26.69 -5.00 26.69
CA VAL A 359 25.96 -4.14 27.63
C VAL A 359 25.27 -5.01 28.69
N SER A 360 25.65 -4.79 29.96
CA SER A 360 25.09 -5.52 31.11
C SER A 360 24.72 -4.56 32.24
N PHE A 361 23.45 -4.59 32.68
CA PHE A 361 22.95 -3.79 33.80
C PHE A 361 21.62 -4.35 34.32
N ASP A 362 21.29 -3.94 35.56
CA ASP A 362 20.03 -4.30 36.23
C ASP A 362 19.26 -3.05 36.63
N ILE A 363 17.92 -3.11 36.51
CA ILE A 363 17.01 -2.07 36.99
C ILE A 363 16.02 -2.74 37.95
N PRO A 364 16.12 -2.50 39.26
CA PRO A 364 15.12 -3.02 40.22
C PRO A 364 13.74 -2.42 39.95
N GLN A 365 12.70 -3.22 40.20
CA GLN A 365 11.31 -2.73 40.09
C GLN A 365 11.09 -1.47 40.93
N GLY A 366 10.33 -0.53 40.40
CA GLY A 366 9.97 0.72 41.10
C GLY A 366 11.10 1.75 41.18
N THR A 367 12.24 1.54 40.46
CA THR A 367 13.34 2.50 40.37
C THR A 367 13.36 3.23 39.04
N MET A 368 14.02 4.38 39.05
CA MET A 368 14.21 5.24 37.87
C MET A 368 15.65 5.16 37.36
N LEU A 369 15.82 4.66 36.13
CA LEU A 369 17.12 4.69 35.43
C LEU A 369 17.16 5.86 34.44
N GLY A 370 18.17 6.74 34.57
CA GLY A 370 18.51 7.73 33.57
C GLY A 370 19.57 7.21 32.61
N ILE A 371 19.37 7.39 31.30
CA ILE A 371 20.37 7.03 30.27
C ILE A 371 20.87 8.29 29.59
N LEU A 372 22.16 8.58 29.76
CA LEU A 372 22.88 9.71 29.15
C LEU A 372 23.81 9.21 28.06
N GLY A 373 24.00 9.97 27.01
CA GLY A 373 24.98 9.68 25.97
C GLY A 373 24.83 10.55 24.72
N GLY A 374 25.84 10.57 23.88
CA GLY A 374 25.80 11.28 22.61
C GLY A 374 24.83 10.66 21.58
N THR A 375 24.59 11.38 20.49
CA THR A 375 23.83 10.84 19.35
C THR A 375 24.55 9.59 18.79
N GLY A 376 23.78 8.54 18.49
CA GLY A 376 24.34 7.28 17.98
C GLY A 376 25.03 6.38 19.04
N SER A 377 24.96 6.71 20.34
CA SER A 377 25.55 5.86 21.39
C SER A 377 24.76 4.58 21.72
N GLY A 378 23.55 4.40 21.16
CA GLY A 378 22.72 3.21 21.37
C GLY A 378 21.57 3.36 22.39
N LYS A 379 21.30 4.56 22.89
CA LYS A 379 20.26 4.82 23.91
C LYS A 379 18.86 4.35 23.48
N SER A 380 18.38 4.82 22.33
CA SER A 380 17.06 4.43 21.79
C SER A 380 17.03 2.94 21.42
N THR A 381 18.16 2.34 21.06
CA THR A 381 18.28 0.92 20.76
C THR A 381 17.97 0.05 22.01
N ILE A 382 18.36 0.49 23.20
CA ILE A 382 17.99 -0.19 24.45
C ILE A 382 16.46 -0.23 24.63
N ALA A 383 15.79 0.90 24.38
CA ALA A 383 14.33 0.98 24.46
C ALA A 383 13.65 0.11 23.40
N GLN A 384 14.16 0.12 22.17
CA GLN A 384 13.63 -0.67 21.06
C GLN A 384 13.79 -2.18 21.25
N LEU A 385 14.90 -2.62 21.86
CA LEU A 385 15.14 -4.02 22.21
C LEU A 385 14.22 -4.47 23.35
N LEU A 386 14.01 -3.63 24.37
CA LEU A 386 13.15 -3.96 25.49
C LEU A 386 11.67 -4.09 25.06
N THR A 387 11.24 -3.33 24.06
CA THR A 387 9.90 -3.42 23.46
C THR A 387 9.78 -4.47 22.34
N ARG A 388 10.88 -5.17 22.03
CA ARG A 388 10.98 -6.10 20.91
C ARG A 388 10.54 -5.50 19.57
N PHE A 389 10.90 -4.25 19.30
CA PHE A 389 10.82 -3.71 17.93
C PHE A 389 11.90 -4.34 17.03
N TYR A 390 13.01 -4.73 17.65
CA TYR A 390 14.07 -5.53 17.03
C TYR A 390 14.37 -6.73 17.91
N GLU A 391 14.70 -7.85 17.30
CA GLU A 391 15.03 -9.08 18.01
C GLU A 391 16.55 -9.24 18.15
N LEU A 392 16.98 -9.72 19.33
CA LEU A 392 18.38 -10.11 19.57
C LEU A 392 18.69 -11.43 18.86
N GLY A 393 19.86 -11.52 18.25
CA GLY A 393 20.39 -12.79 17.75
C GLY A 393 20.52 -13.84 18.88
N ALA A 394 20.65 -15.12 18.52
CA ALA A 394 20.70 -16.22 19.50
C ALA A 394 21.92 -16.13 20.45
N GLU A 395 23.05 -15.59 19.97
CA GLU A 395 24.31 -15.47 20.73
C GLU A 395 24.62 -14.03 21.19
N SER A 396 23.61 -13.14 21.10
CA SER A 396 23.80 -11.70 21.32
C SER A 396 23.45 -11.25 22.76
N GLY A 397 23.37 -12.17 23.70
CA GLY A 397 23.00 -11.90 25.09
C GLY A 397 21.50 -12.05 25.34
N ASP A 398 21.06 -11.73 26.56
CA ASP A 398 19.67 -11.87 26.99
C ASP A 398 19.14 -10.60 27.64
N ILE A 399 17.84 -10.34 27.42
CA ILE A 399 17.08 -9.31 28.12
C ILE A 399 15.97 -10.01 28.89
N MET A 400 15.91 -9.75 30.21
CA MET A 400 14.95 -10.38 31.11
C MET A 400 14.05 -9.33 31.73
N ILE A 401 12.76 -9.68 31.91
CA ILE A 401 11.79 -8.92 32.72
C ILE A 401 11.20 -9.88 33.73
N GLY A 402 11.38 -9.61 35.05
CA GLY A 402 10.88 -10.48 36.13
C GLY A 402 11.40 -11.91 36.04
N GLY A 403 12.64 -12.11 35.61
CA GLY A 403 13.26 -13.42 35.42
C GLY A 403 12.83 -14.17 34.14
N ARG A 404 11.95 -13.61 33.30
CA ARG A 404 11.54 -14.17 32.00
C ARG A 404 12.30 -13.48 30.85
N ASN A 405 12.80 -14.25 29.90
CA ASN A 405 13.43 -13.67 28.71
C ASN A 405 12.34 -12.96 27.87
N VAL A 406 12.62 -11.75 27.39
CA VAL A 406 11.67 -10.98 26.56
C VAL A 406 11.27 -11.71 25.26
N LYS A 407 12.11 -12.64 24.78
CA LYS A 407 11.80 -13.50 23.61
C LYS A 407 10.66 -14.48 23.90
N ASP A 408 10.53 -14.91 25.16
CA ASP A 408 9.54 -15.90 25.59
C ASP A 408 8.21 -15.25 26.03
N ILE A 409 8.20 -13.94 26.23
CA ILE A 409 6.98 -13.20 26.57
C ILE A 409 6.16 -12.97 25.30
N PRO A 410 4.85 -13.35 25.25
CA PRO A 410 3.99 -13.02 24.12
C PRO A 410 4.03 -11.52 23.83
N LEU A 411 4.16 -11.16 22.58
CA LEU A 411 4.42 -9.77 22.18
C LEU A 411 3.32 -8.80 22.63
N HIS A 412 2.07 -9.25 22.63
CA HIS A 412 0.96 -8.47 23.14
C HIS A 412 1.09 -8.21 24.66
N GLU A 413 1.50 -9.21 25.46
CA GLU A 413 1.75 -9.07 26.90
C GLU A 413 2.93 -8.13 27.13
N LEU A 414 4.03 -8.31 26.41
CA LEU A 414 5.22 -7.46 26.52
C LEU A 414 4.89 -5.98 26.27
N ARG A 415 4.14 -5.69 25.20
CA ARG A 415 3.75 -4.31 24.82
C ARG A 415 2.69 -3.71 25.75
N HIS A 416 2.03 -4.50 26.60
CA HIS A 416 1.24 -4.02 27.74
C HIS A 416 2.11 -3.74 28.97
N ILE A 417 3.13 -4.57 29.20
CA ILE A 417 4.06 -4.40 30.33
C ILE A 417 4.95 -3.17 30.11
N VAL A 418 5.42 -2.94 28.87
CA VAL A 418 6.35 -1.86 28.54
C VAL A 418 5.66 -0.79 27.70
N GLY A 419 5.39 0.36 28.32
CA GLY A 419 4.94 1.57 27.63
C GLY A 419 6.12 2.42 27.18
N ILE A 420 6.06 3.00 25.98
CA ILE A 420 7.12 3.87 25.43
C ILE A 420 6.56 5.15 24.85
N VAL A 421 7.24 6.26 25.11
CA VAL A 421 7.07 7.52 24.36
C VAL A 421 8.32 7.74 23.53
N LEU A 422 8.15 7.73 22.20
CA LEU A 422 9.24 7.90 21.24
C LEU A 422 9.71 9.35 21.16
N GLN A 423 10.93 9.57 20.71
CA GLN A 423 11.56 10.87 20.53
C GLN A 423 10.72 11.80 19.63
N GLU A 424 10.19 11.26 18.51
CA GLU A 424 9.25 11.95 17.65
C GLU A 424 7.85 11.35 17.83
N PRO A 425 6.96 11.99 18.61
CA PRO A 425 5.63 11.46 18.84
C PRO A 425 4.76 11.60 17.60
N PHE A 426 4.18 10.50 17.18
CA PHE A 426 3.21 10.47 16.10
C PHE A 426 1.78 10.61 16.64
N LEU A 427 1.02 11.58 16.08
CA LEU A 427 -0.41 11.73 16.34
C LEU A 427 -1.18 11.49 15.04
N TYR A 428 -2.27 10.72 15.16
CA TYR A 428 -3.20 10.49 14.06
C TYR A 428 -4.04 11.74 13.77
N SER A 429 -4.46 11.90 12.53
CA SER A 429 -5.41 12.93 12.11
C SER A 429 -6.82 12.60 12.63
N ARG A 430 -6.99 12.71 13.95
CA ARG A 430 -8.19 12.39 14.72
C ARG A 430 -8.33 13.42 15.85
N MET A 431 -9.40 13.33 16.64
CA MET A 431 -9.59 14.15 17.83
C MET A 431 -8.48 13.89 18.86
N ILE A 432 -8.16 14.88 19.69
CA ILE A 432 -7.14 14.72 20.75
C ILE A 432 -7.52 13.57 21.68
N LYS A 433 -8.80 13.46 22.11
CA LYS A 433 -9.26 12.34 22.95
C LYS A 433 -9.02 10.98 22.30
N GLU A 434 -9.26 10.84 20.99
CA GLU A 434 -9.06 9.57 20.28
C GLU A 434 -7.58 9.20 20.17
N ASN A 435 -6.71 10.21 20.05
CA ASN A 435 -5.28 10.01 20.10
C ASN A 435 -4.81 9.48 21.45
N ILE A 436 -5.38 9.94 22.54
CA ILE A 436 -5.06 9.44 23.88
C ILE A 436 -5.69 8.07 24.11
N LEU A 437 -6.98 7.88 23.74
CA LEU A 437 -7.71 6.61 23.83
C LEU A 437 -7.07 5.45 23.05
N SER A 438 -6.22 5.73 22.07
CA SER A 438 -5.58 4.66 21.29
C SER A 438 -4.77 3.66 22.12
N ALA A 439 -4.35 4.03 23.33
CA ALA A 439 -3.64 3.15 24.26
C ALA A 439 -4.59 2.29 25.12
N ASN A 440 -5.79 2.78 25.38
CA ASN A 440 -6.84 2.06 26.13
C ASN A 440 -8.22 2.52 25.65
N PRO A 441 -8.81 1.82 24.66
CA PRO A 441 -10.09 2.21 24.05
C PRO A 441 -11.29 2.26 25.02
N ASP A 442 -11.22 1.53 26.12
CA ASP A 442 -12.30 1.43 27.10
C ASP A 442 -12.21 2.48 28.23
N ALA A 443 -11.20 3.36 28.19
CA ALA A 443 -10.97 4.36 29.22
C ALA A 443 -12.06 5.45 29.23
N THR A 444 -12.45 5.87 30.42
CA THR A 444 -13.42 6.95 30.62
C THR A 444 -12.78 8.32 30.34
N MET A 445 -13.62 9.33 30.10
CA MET A 445 -13.15 10.71 29.93
C MET A 445 -12.42 11.25 31.16
N GLU A 446 -12.80 10.78 32.36
CA GLU A 446 -12.15 11.12 33.63
C GLU A 446 -10.70 10.59 33.67
N GLU A 447 -10.48 9.35 33.20
CA GLU A 447 -9.16 8.73 33.12
C GLU A 447 -8.28 9.43 32.07
N ILE A 448 -8.85 9.80 30.91
CA ILE A 448 -8.16 10.59 29.89
C ILE A 448 -7.69 11.93 30.48
N ARG A 449 -8.56 12.65 31.17
CA ARG A 449 -8.22 13.93 31.80
C ARG A 449 -7.21 13.75 32.92
N ALA A 450 -7.31 12.68 33.71
CA ALA A 450 -6.32 12.38 34.75
C ALA A 450 -4.92 12.16 34.16
N ALA A 451 -4.81 11.41 33.06
CA ALA A 451 -3.55 11.22 32.33
C ALA A 451 -3.04 12.51 31.72
N ALA A 452 -3.92 13.32 31.12
CA ALA A 452 -3.57 14.62 30.54
C ALA A 452 -3.09 15.64 31.60
N LYS A 453 -3.65 15.60 32.81
CA LYS A 453 -3.20 16.44 33.95
C LYS A 453 -1.79 16.05 34.40
N ILE A 454 -1.48 14.75 34.48
CA ILE A 454 -0.14 14.28 34.80
C ILE A 454 0.87 14.73 33.72
N ALA A 455 0.46 14.69 32.46
CA ALA A 455 1.26 15.17 31.34
C ALA A 455 1.27 16.69 31.18
N CYS A 456 0.66 17.45 32.10
CA CYS A 456 0.55 18.91 32.08
C CYS A 456 -0.04 19.47 30.77
N VAL A 457 -1.02 18.78 30.16
CA VAL A 457 -1.64 19.18 28.89
C VAL A 457 -3.14 19.41 28.96
N ASP A 458 -3.82 19.06 30.08
CA ASP A 458 -5.28 19.20 30.25
C ASP A 458 -5.72 20.66 30.07
N ASP A 459 -5.09 21.62 30.74
CA ASP A 459 -5.43 23.04 30.66
C ASP A 459 -5.22 23.58 29.24
N THR A 460 -4.16 23.13 28.58
CA THR A 460 -3.88 23.49 27.18
C THR A 460 -4.98 22.96 26.25
N ILE A 461 -5.40 21.70 26.44
CA ILE A 461 -6.47 21.11 25.64
C ILE A 461 -7.78 21.84 25.88
N MET A 462 -8.11 22.14 27.14
CA MET A 462 -9.33 22.88 27.51
C MET A 462 -9.36 24.33 27.00
N SER A 463 -8.21 24.91 26.67
CA SER A 463 -8.12 26.26 26.05
C SER A 463 -8.47 26.27 24.56
N PHE A 464 -8.53 25.12 23.89
CA PHE A 464 -8.98 25.05 22.50
C PHE A 464 -10.51 25.19 22.41
N PRO A 465 -11.05 25.77 21.32
CA PRO A 465 -12.50 25.97 21.16
C PRO A 465 -13.32 24.69 21.37
N ASP A 466 -12.83 23.55 20.85
CA ASP A 466 -13.49 22.26 20.91
C ASP A 466 -12.91 21.33 22.01
N GLY A 467 -11.98 21.84 22.84
CA GLY A 467 -11.36 21.08 23.91
C GLY A 467 -10.77 19.74 23.43
N TYR A 468 -11.17 18.64 24.03
CA TYR A 468 -10.74 17.28 23.69
C TYR A 468 -11.25 16.78 22.33
N ASP A 469 -12.29 17.42 21.77
CA ASP A 469 -12.83 17.11 20.44
C ASP A 469 -12.07 17.86 19.32
N THR A 470 -11.10 18.69 19.68
CA THR A 470 -10.24 19.39 18.71
C THR A 470 -9.56 18.38 17.79
N LEU A 471 -9.73 18.58 16.48
CA LEU A 471 -9.13 17.74 15.44
C LEU A 471 -7.64 18.05 15.30
N VAL A 472 -6.82 17.04 15.45
CA VAL A 472 -5.38 17.10 15.21
C VAL A 472 -5.14 16.95 13.71
N GLY A 473 -4.48 17.92 13.07
CA GLY A 473 -4.12 17.85 11.68
C GLY A 473 -3.11 16.71 11.38
N GLU A 474 -2.80 16.52 10.10
CA GLU A 474 -1.87 15.48 9.68
C GLU A 474 -0.55 15.58 10.45
N ARG A 475 -0.12 14.45 11.05
CA ARG A 475 1.05 14.36 11.94
C ARG A 475 1.07 15.35 13.11
N GLY A 476 -0.09 15.85 13.51
CA GLY A 476 -0.18 16.79 14.64
C GLY A 476 0.21 18.23 14.34
N VAL A 477 0.14 18.66 13.07
CA VAL A 477 0.61 19.99 12.63
C VAL A 477 -0.09 21.16 13.32
N THR A 478 -1.28 20.95 13.87
CA THR A 478 -2.04 21.96 14.62
C THR A 478 -1.53 22.20 16.04
N LEU A 479 -0.70 21.29 16.56
CA LEU A 479 -0.13 21.35 17.89
C LEU A 479 1.35 21.74 17.83
N SER A 480 1.85 22.46 18.83
CA SER A 480 3.28 22.69 18.99
C SER A 480 4.02 21.38 19.29
N VAL A 481 5.34 21.32 19.08
CA VAL A 481 6.14 20.11 19.36
C VAL A 481 5.96 19.65 20.80
N GLY A 482 6.05 20.58 21.78
CA GLY A 482 5.85 20.26 23.20
C GLY A 482 4.42 19.79 23.52
N GLN A 483 3.39 20.35 22.86
CA GLN A 483 2.01 19.86 23.01
C GLN A 483 1.86 18.45 22.49
N ARG A 484 2.43 18.12 21.30
CA ARG A 484 2.43 16.75 20.76
C ARG A 484 3.09 15.76 21.70
N GLN A 485 4.25 16.12 22.26
CA GLN A 485 4.95 15.29 23.23
C GLN A 485 4.10 15.03 24.47
N ARG A 486 3.48 16.05 25.04
CA ARG A 486 2.61 15.93 26.23
C ARG A 486 1.36 15.08 25.94
N VAL A 487 0.75 15.18 24.76
CA VAL A 487 -0.36 14.29 24.34
C VAL A 487 0.12 12.84 24.24
N ALA A 488 1.31 12.58 23.68
CA ALA A 488 1.87 11.24 23.61
C ALA A 488 2.24 10.68 25.00
N ILE A 489 2.70 11.52 25.91
CA ILE A 489 2.90 11.14 27.31
C ILE A 489 1.55 10.77 27.97
N ALA A 490 0.49 11.57 27.79
CA ALA A 490 -0.84 11.27 28.30
C ALA A 490 -1.36 9.93 27.75
N ARG A 491 -1.14 9.64 26.45
CA ARG A 491 -1.45 8.35 25.81
C ARG A 491 -0.77 7.19 26.54
N MET A 492 0.55 7.27 26.76
CA MET A 492 1.32 6.22 27.44
C MET A 492 0.87 6.05 28.91
N LEU A 493 0.60 7.15 29.62
CA LEU A 493 0.13 7.11 31.00
C LEU A 493 -1.26 6.43 31.14
N LEU A 494 -2.13 6.59 30.13
CA LEU A 494 -3.44 5.94 30.11
C LEU A 494 -3.33 4.41 30.01
N GLN A 495 -2.26 3.88 29.45
CA GLN A 495 -1.99 2.44 29.34
C GLN A 495 -1.72 1.80 30.71
N LYS A 496 -1.22 2.58 31.70
CA LYS A 496 -0.87 2.12 33.08
C LYS A 496 0.19 0.99 33.08
N SER A 497 1.16 1.05 32.19
CA SER A 497 2.23 0.05 32.08
C SER A 497 3.13 0.04 33.30
N PRO A 498 3.52 -1.15 33.83
CA PRO A 498 4.47 -1.26 34.95
C PRO A 498 5.88 -0.77 34.63
N ILE A 499 6.28 -0.83 33.35
CA ILE A 499 7.55 -0.29 32.86
C ILE A 499 7.27 0.83 31.90
N MET A 500 7.88 2.00 32.08
CA MET A 500 7.69 3.18 31.24
C MET A 500 9.01 3.70 30.72
N ILE A 501 9.07 3.94 29.41
CA ILE A 501 10.26 4.45 28.73
C ILE A 501 9.94 5.81 28.11
N PHE A 502 10.73 6.80 28.44
CA PHE A 502 10.69 8.15 27.88
C PHE A 502 11.96 8.35 27.03
N ASP A 503 11.84 8.17 25.70
CA ASP A 503 12.98 8.33 24.78
C ASP A 503 13.04 9.78 24.29
N ASP A 504 13.86 10.59 24.93
CA ASP A 504 14.11 12.03 24.70
C ASP A 504 12.82 12.88 24.56
N SER A 505 11.70 12.32 25.04
CA SER A 505 10.36 12.87 24.87
C SER A 505 10.03 14.05 25.78
N LEU A 506 10.94 14.42 26.67
CA LEU A 506 10.85 15.61 27.55
C LEU A 506 11.73 16.78 27.03
N SER A 507 12.50 16.59 25.97
CA SER A 507 13.47 17.57 25.48
C SER A 507 12.85 18.84 24.88
N ALA A 508 11.67 18.75 24.27
CA ALA A 508 10.95 19.90 23.70
C ALA A 508 9.91 20.50 24.66
N VAL A 509 9.86 20.02 25.90
CA VAL A 509 9.06 20.58 26.97
C VAL A 509 9.92 21.60 27.74
N ASP A 510 9.33 22.71 28.16
CA ASP A 510 10.04 23.68 28.99
C ASP A 510 10.43 23.08 30.35
N SER A 511 11.48 23.65 30.96
CA SER A 511 12.09 23.09 32.16
C SER A 511 11.14 23.04 33.36
N GLU A 512 10.20 23.96 33.46
CA GLU A 512 9.21 24.00 34.54
C GLU A 512 8.19 22.86 34.37
N THR A 513 7.63 22.71 33.17
CA THR A 513 6.69 21.62 32.83
C THR A 513 7.36 20.25 32.94
N ASP A 514 8.62 20.11 32.50
CA ASP A 514 9.41 18.87 32.66
C ASP A 514 9.55 18.48 34.15
N SER A 515 9.86 19.47 35.01
CA SER A 515 9.96 19.24 36.47
C SER A 515 8.62 18.81 37.07
N LEU A 516 7.51 19.43 36.65
CA LEU A 516 6.16 19.08 37.12
C LEU A 516 5.75 17.67 36.68
N ILE A 517 6.01 17.29 35.43
CA ILE A 517 5.73 15.93 34.92
C ILE A 517 6.51 14.91 35.73
N ARG A 518 7.83 15.10 35.94
CA ARG A 518 8.67 14.19 36.72
C ARG A 518 8.21 14.06 38.17
N LYS A 519 7.83 15.16 38.81
CA LYS A 519 7.28 15.14 40.17
C LYS A 519 5.97 14.36 40.22
N ALA A 520 5.05 14.60 39.28
CA ALA A 520 3.78 13.87 39.20
C ALA A 520 3.99 12.38 38.90
N LEU A 521 4.96 12.01 38.06
CA LEU A 521 5.33 10.62 37.83
C LEU A 521 5.85 9.97 39.12
N LYS A 522 6.77 10.62 39.85
CA LYS A 522 7.34 10.08 41.08
C LYS A 522 6.28 9.89 42.21
N GLU A 523 5.32 10.80 42.30
CA GLU A 523 4.27 10.73 43.34
C GLU A 523 3.19 9.70 43.04
N ARG A 524 2.80 9.54 41.76
CA ARG A 524 1.65 8.68 41.37
C ARG A 524 2.04 7.28 40.92
N MET A 525 3.30 7.05 40.58
CA MET A 525 3.77 5.81 39.98
C MET A 525 4.86 5.14 40.83
N LYS A 526 4.68 5.11 42.14
CA LYS A 526 5.65 4.55 43.11
C LYS A 526 6.03 3.08 42.86
N ASP A 527 5.19 2.35 42.10
CA ASP A 527 5.40 0.93 41.83
C ASP A 527 5.89 0.69 40.38
N ALA A 528 6.01 1.74 39.54
CA ALA A 528 6.43 1.59 38.16
C ALA A 528 7.95 1.78 38.01
N THR A 529 8.55 0.94 37.16
CA THR A 529 9.95 1.08 36.74
C THR A 529 10.02 2.09 35.58
N VAL A 530 10.86 3.13 35.71
CA VAL A 530 10.94 4.21 34.75
C VAL A 530 12.32 4.29 34.12
N ILE A 531 12.38 4.36 32.80
CA ILE A 531 13.61 4.60 32.04
C ILE A 531 13.49 5.94 31.35
N ILE A 532 14.39 6.89 31.65
CA ILE A 532 14.44 8.20 31.01
C ILE A 532 15.71 8.28 30.18
N ILE A 533 15.55 8.37 28.87
CA ILE A 533 16.63 8.66 27.94
C ILE A 533 16.63 10.16 27.68
N SER A 534 17.72 10.84 27.97
CA SER A 534 17.84 12.27 27.71
C SER A 534 19.29 12.69 27.49
N HIS A 535 19.46 13.77 26.75
CA HIS A 535 20.74 14.46 26.62
C HIS A 535 20.89 15.62 27.61
N ARG A 536 19.83 15.95 28.39
CA ARG A 536 19.83 17.00 29.43
C ARG A 536 20.13 16.39 30.79
N ILE A 537 21.19 16.82 31.43
CA ILE A 537 21.55 16.35 32.76
C ILE A 537 20.50 16.72 33.79
N THR A 538 19.91 17.91 33.70
CA THR A 538 18.85 18.38 34.60
C THR A 538 17.67 17.44 34.69
N THR A 539 17.30 16.79 33.57
CA THR A 539 16.27 15.76 33.51
C THR A 539 16.67 14.47 34.24
N LEU A 540 17.96 14.10 34.22
CA LEU A 540 18.47 12.85 34.74
C LEU A 540 18.90 12.91 36.22
N MET A 541 19.17 14.10 36.77
CA MET A 541 19.64 14.27 38.16
C MET A 541 18.73 13.65 39.22
N SER A 542 17.43 13.52 38.93
CA SER A 542 16.44 12.94 39.84
C SER A 542 16.31 11.42 39.76
N ALA A 543 17.03 10.76 38.83
CA ALA A 543 17.04 9.32 38.69
C ALA A 543 17.79 8.64 39.85
N ASP A 544 17.32 7.45 40.25
CA ASP A 544 17.98 6.67 41.30
C ASP A 544 19.34 6.19 40.84
N ASN A 545 19.46 5.86 39.56
CA ASN A 545 20.71 5.48 38.92
C ASN A 545 20.81 6.13 37.53
N ILE A 546 22.03 6.49 37.14
CA ILE A 546 22.32 7.09 35.82
C ILE A 546 23.36 6.23 35.13
N MET A 547 23.09 5.83 33.91
CA MET A 547 23.99 5.11 33.02
C MET A 547 24.49 6.04 31.91
N VAL A 548 25.80 6.15 31.74
CA VAL A 548 26.41 6.90 30.65
C VAL A 548 26.83 5.92 29.56
N LEU A 549 26.20 6.04 28.41
CA LEU A 549 26.47 5.20 27.25
C LEU A 549 27.41 5.94 26.28
N HIS A 550 28.54 5.34 25.95
CA HIS A 550 29.52 5.90 25.03
C HIS A 550 29.96 4.85 23.99
N GLN A 551 29.80 5.13 22.71
CA GLN A 551 30.17 4.24 21.61
C GLN A 551 29.62 2.79 21.72
N GLY A 552 28.44 2.64 22.29
CA GLY A 552 27.76 1.36 22.46
C GLY A 552 28.13 0.59 23.73
N GLU A 553 28.93 1.17 24.62
CA GLU A 553 29.38 0.55 25.87
C GLU A 553 28.97 1.40 27.07
N ILE A 554 28.79 0.77 28.24
CA ILE A 554 28.54 1.48 29.50
C ILE A 554 29.86 2.04 30.00
N SER A 555 30.00 3.37 29.93
CA SER A 555 31.22 4.04 30.41
C SER A 555 31.18 4.32 31.91
N GLU A 556 30.05 4.74 32.43
CA GLU A 556 29.86 5.09 33.83
C GLU A 556 28.48 4.71 34.29
N MET A 557 28.34 4.30 35.56
CA MET A 557 27.05 4.01 36.19
C MET A 557 27.02 4.34 37.67
N GLY A 558 25.99 5.08 38.12
CA GLY A 558 25.84 5.45 39.53
C GLY A 558 24.82 6.55 39.75
N SER A 559 24.63 6.95 41.00
CA SER A 559 23.78 8.10 41.31
C SER A 559 24.43 9.40 40.85
N HIS A 560 23.62 10.47 40.72
CA HIS A 560 24.10 11.81 40.40
C HIS A 560 25.28 12.23 41.28
N SER A 561 25.14 12.06 42.60
CA SER A 561 26.19 12.44 43.56
C SER A 561 27.48 11.64 43.39
N LYS A 562 27.40 10.35 43.01
CA LYS A 562 28.58 9.50 42.74
C LYS A 562 29.27 9.94 41.44
N LEU A 563 28.50 10.13 40.36
CA LEU A 563 29.04 10.45 39.04
C LEU A 563 29.67 11.85 38.99
N ILE A 564 29.09 12.83 39.70
CA ILE A 564 29.63 14.20 39.75
C ILE A 564 30.96 14.25 40.52
N SER A 565 31.19 13.33 41.46
CA SER A 565 32.46 13.24 42.19
C SER A 565 33.57 12.57 41.39
N GLN A 566 33.23 11.88 40.29
CA GLN A 566 34.19 11.23 39.40
C GLN A 566 34.59 12.21 38.28
N ASN A 567 35.85 12.16 37.83
CA ASN A 567 36.28 13.03 36.72
C ASN A 567 36.02 12.35 35.36
N GLY A 568 34.73 12.00 35.12
CA GLY A 568 34.29 11.23 33.96
C GLY A 568 33.54 12.05 32.90
N ILE A 569 32.89 11.34 31.98
CA ILE A 569 32.07 11.92 30.89
C ILE A 569 30.87 12.66 31.50
N TYR A 570 30.22 12.07 32.52
CA TYR A 570 29.09 12.69 33.21
C TYR A 570 29.45 14.06 33.76
N ARG A 571 30.55 14.16 34.50
CA ARG A 571 31.01 15.43 35.09
C ARG A 571 31.29 16.48 34.03
N ARG A 572 31.98 16.10 32.94
CA ARG A 572 32.25 17.03 31.83
C ARG A 572 30.98 17.62 31.20
N ILE A 573 29.98 16.76 30.94
CA ILE A 573 28.69 17.20 30.37
C ILE A 573 27.95 18.11 31.38
N TYR A 574 27.99 17.76 32.67
CA TYR A 574 27.42 18.56 33.73
C TYR A 574 28.04 19.98 33.78
N ASP A 575 29.36 20.08 33.79
CA ASP A 575 30.06 21.37 33.84
C ASP A 575 29.76 22.23 32.60
N ILE A 576 29.60 21.61 31.41
CA ILE A 576 29.25 22.33 30.18
C ILE A 576 27.82 22.81 30.24
N GLN A 577 26.84 21.98 30.66
CA GLN A 577 25.43 22.38 30.67
C GLN A 577 25.13 23.40 31.78
N MET A 578 25.67 23.24 32.97
CA MET A 578 25.44 24.17 34.09
C MET A 578 26.15 25.51 33.88
N SER A 579 27.34 25.54 33.30
CA SER A 579 27.99 26.81 32.94
C SER A 579 27.20 27.62 31.88
N HIS A 580 26.34 26.97 31.11
CA HIS A 580 25.49 27.61 30.11
C HIS A 580 24.16 28.11 30.71
N ASP A 581 23.63 27.43 31.73
CA ASP A 581 22.40 27.84 32.44
C ASP A 581 22.67 29.01 33.39
N ASP A 582 23.78 29.04 34.10
CA ASP A 582 24.21 30.16 34.95
C ASP A 582 24.39 31.48 34.16
N ARG A 583 24.82 31.42 32.89
CA ARG A 583 24.92 32.58 32.01
C ARG A 583 23.55 33.13 31.60
N LYS A 584 22.52 32.29 31.46
CA LYS A 584 21.16 32.75 31.13
C LYS A 584 20.41 33.35 32.31
N GLU A 585 20.74 33.00 33.55
CA GLU A 585 20.19 33.66 34.74
C GLU A 585 20.81 35.02 35.00
N VAL A 586 22.04 35.23 34.57
CA VAL A 586 22.72 36.54 34.71
C VAL A 586 22.33 37.52 33.59
N GLU A 587 21.79 37.05 32.47
CA GLU A 587 21.28 37.89 31.37
C GLU A 587 19.77 38.22 31.49
N LYS A 588 19.07 37.73 32.50
CA LYS A 588 17.71 38.14 32.89
C LYS A 588 17.72 39.06 34.12
#